data_a59c396ec38fcd841e12673bdd9a8569
#
_entry.id   a59c396ec38fcd841e12673bdd9a8569
#
_cell.length_a   1.000
_cell.length_b   1.000
_cell.length_c   1.000
_cell.angle_alpha   90.00
_cell.angle_beta   90.00
_cell.angle_gamma   90.00
#
_symmetry.space_group_name_H-M   'P 1'
#
loop_
_entity.id
_entity.type
_entity.pdbx_description
1 polymer ?
#
loop_
_entity_poly.entity_id
_entity_poly.type
_entity_poly.pdbx_seq_one_letter_code
_entity_poly.pdbx_strand_id
1 'polypeptide(L)'
;MKKIVSHRAANDTTVGLAWFEVRIPEGLIMEYGRTRDSRIGLQQSKDACLWLLDRVEDRNGNYVEYHYNKGGASYVLAYVKYTGRADYSPCYTVYLDYTTRDDEEKFFIGNNTIDLRNLLTAIRINWWDKEIARYDFEYDDESGRHDDLLYYNRLQKIIYTNGYNNSVSYNPTIINWGKYSPECFVEESKSETDGRFVSVVLDSM
;
A
#
# COMPACT_ATOMS: atom_id res chain seq x y z
N MET A 1 -20.13 7.83 -18.78
CA MET A 1 -19.37 6.71 -19.38
C MET A 1 -17.91 6.86 -18.99
N LYS A 2 -17.28 5.80 -18.49
CA LYS A 2 -15.84 5.77 -18.16
C LYS A 2 -15.04 5.69 -19.47
N LYS A 3 -14.00 6.54 -19.61
CA LYS A 3 -13.11 6.56 -20.77
C LYS A 3 -11.70 6.19 -20.32
N ILE A 4 -11.06 5.24 -21.01
CA ILE A 4 -9.66 4.85 -20.80
C ILE A 4 -8.89 5.16 -22.06
N VAL A 5 -7.77 5.86 -21.93
CA VAL A 5 -6.86 6.23 -23.01
C VAL A 5 -5.48 5.70 -22.67
N SER A 6 -4.87 4.99 -23.60
CA SER A 6 -3.47 4.56 -23.48
C SER A 6 -2.55 5.56 -24.17
N HIS A 7 -1.42 5.84 -23.56
CA HIS A 7 -0.40 6.74 -24.06
C HIS A 7 0.91 6.01 -24.28
N ARG A 8 1.68 6.43 -25.29
CA ARG A 8 3.06 5.97 -25.50
C ARG A 8 4.03 7.02 -24.97
N ALA A 9 5.19 6.59 -24.48
CA ALA A 9 6.24 7.54 -24.09
C ALA A 9 6.76 8.24 -25.35
N ALA A 10 6.72 9.56 -25.36
CA ALA A 10 7.05 10.37 -26.54
C ALA A 10 8.51 10.19 -27.03
N ASN A 11 9.42 9.72 -26.17
CA ASN A 11 10.86 9.59 -26.45
C ASN A 11 11.45 8.24 -26.03
N ASP A 12 10.65 7.25 -25.68
CA ASP A 12 11.14 5.94 -25.24
C ASP A 12 10.63 4.86 -26.20
N THR A 13 11.40 4.65 -27.27
CA THR A 13 11.12 3.63 -28.29
C THR A 13 11.30 2.19 -27.76
N THR A 14 11.75 2.05 -26.52
CA THR A 14 12.08 0.75 -25.90
C THR A 14 10.99 0.23 -24.98
N VAL A 15 9.92 0.99 -24.72
CA VAL A 15 8.81 0.60 -23.86
C VAL A 15 7.50 0.66 -24.66
N GLY A 16 6.72 -0.38 -24.66
CA GLY A 16 5.44 -0.47 -25.38
C GLY A 16 4.43 0.58 -24.91
N LEU A 17 3.39 0.18 -24.15
CA LEU A 17 2.45 1.13 -23.54
C LEU A 17 3.10 1.83 -22.34
N ALA A 18 3.18 3.16 -22.40
CA ALA A 18 3.85 3.91 -21.36
C ALA A 18 2.95 4.12 -20.14
N TRP A 19 1.71 4.55 -20.33
CA TRP A 19 0.81 4.88 -19.23
C TRP A 19 -0.66 4.95 -19.69
N PHE A 20 -1.58 5.01 -18.73
CA PHE A 20 -3.02 5.07 -18.97
C PHE A 20 -3.63 6.29 -18.27
N GLU A 21 -4.57 6.94 -18.97
CA GLU A 21 -5.44 7.96 -18.41
C GLU A 21 -6.86 7.42 -18.31
N VAL A 22 -7.48 7.56 -17.16
CA VAL A 22 -8.85 7.14 -16.90
C VAL A 22 -9.69 8.38 -16.52
N ARG A 23 -10.70 8.66 -17.33
CA ARG A 23 -11.68 9.72 -17.04
C ARG A 23 -13.00 9.12 -16.62
N ILE A 24 -13.54 9.58 -15.51
CA ILE A 24 -14.83 9.14 -14.99
C ILE A 24 -15.88 10.25 -15.08
N PRO A 25 -17.19 9.90 -15.08
CA PRO A 25 -18.27 10.88 -15.24
C PRO A 25 -18.31 11.96 -14.15
N GLU A 26 -17.84 11.64 -12.96
CA GLU A 26 -17.71 12.52 -11.82
C GLU A 26 -16.70 13.65 -12.05
N GLY A 27 -15.92 13.53 -13.14
CA GLY A 27 -14.96 14.54 -13.62
C GLY A 27 -13.57 14.38 -13.03
N LEU A 28 -13.25 13.22 -12.45
CA LEU A 28 -11.88 12.90 -12.07
C LEU A 28 -11.11 12.37 -13.28
N ILE A 29 -9.86 12.75 -13.35
CA ILE A 29 -8.84 12.24 -14.27
C ILE A 29 -7.82 11.51 -13.41
N MET A 30 -7.59 10.23 -13.70
CA MET A 30 -6.63 9.39 -13.00
C MET A 30 -5.54 8.96 -13.99
N GLU A 31 -4.29 9.10 -13.62
CA GLU A 31 -3.13 8.73 -14.41
C GLU A 31 -2.45 7.52 -13.74
N TYR A 32 -2.12 6.51 -14.54
CA TYR A 32 -1.50 5.27 -14.09
C TYR A 32 -0.22 5.03 -14.88
N GLY A 33 0.91 4.92 -14.18
CA GLY A 33 2.20 4.64 -14.81
C GLY A 33 2.80 5.79 -15.61
N ARG A 34 2.36 7.03 -15.41
CA ARG A 34 2.89 8.20 -16.11
C ARG A 34 4.33 8.49 -15.70
N THR A 35 4.63 8.33 -14.42
CA THR A 35 5.99 8.47 -13.88
C THR A 35 6.75 7.14 -13.95
N ARG A 36 8.08 7.21 -13.87
CA ARG A 36 8.92 6.01 -13.95
C ARG A 36 8.79 5.13 -12.70
N ASP A 37 8.55 5.71 -11.55
CA ASP A 37 8.38 5.02 -10.28
C ASP A 37 7.03 4.30 -10.17
N SER A 38 5.99 4.79 -10.86
CA SER A 38 4.66 4.17 -10.91
C SER A 38 4.51 3.03 -11.95
N ARG A 39 5.59 2.69 -12.68
CA ARG A 39 5.64 1.57 -13.62
C ARG A 39 6.48 0.44 -13.08
N ILE A 40 5.90 -0.73 -12.93
CA ILE A 40 6.60 -1.94 -12.52
C ILE A 40 6.90 -2.77 -13.76
N GLY A 41 8.17 -2.93 -14.06
CA GLY A 41 8.65 -3.71 -15.22
C GLY A 41 8.87 -5.17 -14.87
N LEU A 42 8.97 -5.99 -15.90
CA LEU A 42 9.41 -7.36 -15.79
C LEU A 42 10.94 -7.43 -15.59
N GLN A 43 11.42 -8.37 -14.79
CA GLN A 43 12.86 -8.49 -14.50
C GLN A 43 13.75 -8.65 -15.73
N GLN A 44 13.22 -9.22 -16.81
CA GLN A 44 13.94 -9.49 -18.06
C GLN A 44 13.43 -8.69 -19.26
N SER A 45 12.44 -7.82 -19.08
CA SER A 45 11.87 -6.99 -20.13
C SER A 45 11.87 -5.53 -19.71
N LYS A 46 11.96 -4.66 -20.71
CA LYS A 46 11.77 -3.21 -20.51
C LYS A 46 10.28 -2.83 -20.41
N ASP A 47 9.39 -3.78 -20.69
CA ASP A 47 7.95 -3.54 -20.68
C ASP A 47 7.41 -3.52 -19.25
N ALA A 48 6.50 -2.61 -19.00
CA ALA A 48 5.76 -2.58 -17.75
C ALA A 48 4.70 -3.68 -17.73
N CYS A 49 4.57 -4.37 -16.60
CA CYS A 49 3.49 -5.33 -16.35
C CYS A 49 2.41 -4.80 -15.41
N LEU A 50 2.74 -3.72 -14.70
CA LEU A 50 1.82 -3.09 -13.75
C LEU A 50 2.02 -1.56 -13.79
N TRP A 51 0.91 -0.84 -13.87
CA TRP A 51 0.84 0.62 -13.85
C TRP A 51 0.10 1.05 -12.59
N LEU A 52 0.84 1.64 -11.67
CA LEU A 52 0.31 2.16 -10.42
C LEU A 52 -0.27 3.56 -10.63
N LEU A 53 -1.25 3.92 -9.79
CA LEU A 53 -1.84 5.25 -9.80
C LEU A 53 -0.78 6.28 -9.39
N ASP A 54 -0.52 7.29 -10.21
CA ASP A 54 0.45 8.34 -9.89
C ASP A 54 -0.16 9.74 -9.78
N ARG A 55 -1.36 9.96 -10.33
CA ARG A 55 -2.05 11.25 -10.18
C ARG A 55 -3.55 11.10 -10.26
N VAL A 56 -4.25 11.86 -9.43
CA VAL A 56 -5.70 12.09 -9.52
C VAL A 56 -5.95 13.57 -9.53
N GLU A 57 -6.72 14.05 -10.51
CA GLU A 57 -7.09 15.47 -10.67
C GLU A 57 -8.60 15.61 -10.81
N ASP A 58 -9.18 16.63 -10.16
CA ASP A 58 -10.59 16.99 -10.28
C ASP A 58 -10.83 18.06 -11.36
N ARG A 59 -12.11 18.40 -11.59
CA ARG A 59 -12.53 19.43 -12.58
C ARG A 59 -12.01 20.83 -12.27
N ASN A 60 -11.64 21.09 -11.02
CA ASN A 60 -11.18 22.41 -10.56
C ASN A 60 -9.65 22.50 -10.62
N GLY A 61 -8.98 21.45 -11.11
CA GLY A 61 -7.54 21.37 -11.17
C GLY A 61 -6.87 21.06 -9.82
N ASN A 62 -7.64 20.63 -8.80
CA ASN A 62 -7.03 20.12 -7.57
C ASN A 62 -6.49 18.71 -7.82
N TYR A 63 -5.30 18.43 -7.32
CA TYR A 63 -4.66 17.14 -7.59
C TYR A 63 -3.90 16.55 -6.40
N VAL A 64 -3.75 15.24 -6.47
CA VAL A 64 -2.96 14.38 -5.56
C VAL A 64 -1.97 13.59 -6.41
N GLU A 65 -0.74 13.48 -5.95
CA GLU A 65 0.33 12.71 -6.58
C GLU A 65 0.77 11.57 -5.67
N TYR A 66 1.06 10.40 -6.28
CA TYR A 66 1.48 9.18 -5.60
C TYR A 66 2.86 8.79 -6.10
N HIS A 67 3.78 8.53 -5.19
CA HIS A 67 5.17 8.20 -5.50
C HIS A 67 5.57 6.89 -4.83
N TYR A 68 6.36 6.09 -5.57
CA TYR A 68 6.69 4.73 -5.18
C TYR A 68 8.18 4.50 -5.06
N ASN A 69 8.60 3.74 -4.06
CA ASN A 69 9.94 3.17 -4.00
C ASN A 69 9.92 1.77 -4.59
N LYS A 70 10.92 1.47 -5.42
CA LYS A 70 11.13 0.18 -6.05
C LYS A 70 12.48 -0.37 -5.68
N GLY A 71 12.52 -1.64 -5.27
CA GLY A 71 13.75 -2.35 -4.94
C GLY A 71 13.66 -3.80 -5.40
N GLY A 72 14.39 -4.16 -6.47
CA GLY A 72 14.31 -5.51 -7.04
C GLY A 72 12.90 -5.86 -7.50
N ALA A 73 12.34 -6.93 -6.93
CA ALA A 73 10.97 -7.39 -7.20
C ALA A 73 9.90 -6.74 -6.30
N SER A 74 10.30 -5.85 -5.39
CA SER A 74 9.40 -5.19 -4.43
C SER A 74 9.10 -3.75 -4.83
N TYR A 75 7.89 -3.29 -4.53
CA TYR A 75 7.51 -1.89 -4.61
C TYR A 75 6.57 -1.51 -3.47
N VAL A 76 6.66 -0.27 -3.02
CA VAL A 76 5.79 0.29 -1.97
C VAL A 76 5.43 1.74 -2.29
N LEU A 77 4.27 2.20 -1.82
CA LEU A 77 3.91 3.60 -1.84
C LEU A 77 4.84 4.35 -0.87
N ALA A 78 5.69 5.23 -1.38
CA ALA A 78 6.67 5.95 -0.58
C ALA A 78 6.07 7.20 0.07
N TYR A 79 5.38 7.99 -0.74
CA TYR A 79 4.71 9.19 -0.26
C TYR A 79 3.59 9.65 -1.18
N VAL A 80 2.66 10.41 -0.62
CA VAL A 80 1.54 11.06 -1.32
C VAL A 80 1.65 12.56 -1.10
N LYS A 81 1.62 13.33 -2.19
CA LYS A 81 1.52 14.78 -2.15
C LYS A 81 0.09 15.22 -2.46
N TYR A 82 -0.47 16.12 -1.65
CA TYR A 82 -1.83 16.60 -1.84
C TYR A 82 -1.93 18.11 -1.63
N THR A 83 -3.09 18.68 -1.93
CA THR A 83 -3.35 20.12 -2.01
C THR A 83 -2.73 20.83 -3.23
N GLY A 84 -2.26 20.08 -4.23
CA GLY A 84 -1.88 20.66 -5.51
C GLY A 84 -3.11 21.24 -6.22
N ARG A 85 -2.94 22.35 -6.91
CA ARG A 85 -4.02 22.95 -7.71
C ARG A 85 -3.45 23.68 -8.91
N ALA A 86 -3.77 23.26 -10.11
CA ALA A 86 -3.29 23.86 -11.37
C ALA A 86 -1.76 24.08 -11.31
N ASP A 87 -1.31 25.33 -11.27
CA ASP A 87 0.12 25.69 -11.24
C ASP A 87 0.71 25.74 -9.80
N TYR A 88 -0.10 25.49 -8.77
CA TYR A 88 0.36 25.49 -7.39
C TYR A 88 0.80 24.08 -6.96
N SER A 89 2.05 23.98 -6.57
CA SER A 89 2.59 22.73 -6.07
C SER A 89 1.93 22.30 -4.75
N PRO A 90 1.79 20.99 -4.52
CA PRO A 90 1.31 20.46 -3.24
C PRO A 90 2.17 20.92 -2.07
N CYS A 91 1.56 21.35 -0.98
CA CYS A 91 2.26 21.78 0.22
C CYS A 91 2.21 20.75 1.36
N TYR A 92 1.40 19.71 1.24
CA TYR A 92 1.35 18.60 2.19
C TYR A 92 1.89 17.33 1.56
N THR A 93 2.66 16.58 2.35
CA THR A 93 3.19 15.27 1.98
C THR A 93 2.93 14.27 3.10
N VAL A 94 2.36 13.13 2.74
CA VAL A 94 2.23 11.96 3.63
C VAL A 94 3.32 10.99 3.25
N TYR A 95 4.28 10.75 4.13
CA TYR A 95 5.33 9.74 3.98
C TYR A 95 4.90 8.43 4.63
N LEU A 96 5.26 7.33 4.01
CA LEU A 96 5.07 5.99 4.53
C LEU A 96 6.45 5.35 4.73
N ASP A 97 6.79 5.04 5.98
CA ASP A 97 8.08 4.45 6.35
C ASP A 97 7.90 2.94 6.54
N TYR A 98 8.88 2.18 6.07
CA TYR A 98 8.82 0.72 6.06
C TYR A 98 10.07 0.11 6.63
N THR A 99 9.92 -1.08 7.20
CA THR A 99 11.01 -2.01 7.52
C THR A 99 10.83 -3.31 6.74
N THR A 100 11.85 -4.16 6.75
CA THR A 100 11.76 -5.48 6.13
C THR A 100 10.96 -6.42 7.04
N ARG A 101 10.09 -7.24 6.44
CA ARG A 101 9.37 -8.33 7.09
C ARG A 101 10.22 -9.59 7.10
N ASP A 102 10.06 -10.38 8.14
CA ASP A 102 10.65 -11.72 8.22
C ASP A 102 9.80 -12.78 7.50
N ASP A 103 8.49 -12.52 7.39
CA ASP A 103 7.49 -13.35 6.71
C ASP A 103 7.28 -12.87 5.27
N GLU A 104 8.24 -13.14 4.40
CA GLU A 104 8.16 -12.75 2.99
C GLU A 104 7.02 -13.47 2.26
N GLU A 105 6.09 -12.69 1.72
CA GLU A 105 5.08 -13.19 0.79
C GLU A 105 5.49 -12.89 -0.65
N LYS A 106 5.17 -13.82 -1.55
CA LYS A 106 5.46 -13.68 -2.97
C LYS A 106 4.21 -13.94 -3.78
N PHE A 107 3.95 -13.08 -4.75
CA PHE A 107 2.96 -13.36 -5.76
C PHE A 107 3.55 -13.27 -7.16
N PHE A 108 2.90 -13.92 -8.12
CA PHE A 108 3.42 -14.06 -9.46
C PHE A 108 2.54 -13.32 -10.45
N ILE A 109 3.18 -12.56 -11.35
CA ILE A 109 2.53 -11.97 -12.52
C ILE A 109 3.25 -12.53 -13.76
N GLY A 110 2.61 -13.46 -14.45
CA GLY A 110 3.29 -14.24 -15.49
C GLY A 110 4.47 -15.01 -14.90
N ASN A 111 5.66 -14.86 -15.48
CA ASN A 111 6.89 -15.47 -14.99
C ASN A 111 7.69 -14.59 -14.01
N ASN A 112 7.09 -13.52 -13.50
CA ASN A 112 7.77 -12.60 -12.61
C ASN A 112 7.22 -12.72 -11.19
N THR A 113 8.14 -12.66 -10.23
CA THR A 113 7.81 -12.63 -8.81
C THR A 113 7.74 -11.21 -8.33
N ILE A 114 6.73 -10.89 -7.52
CA ILE A 114 6.64 -9.67 -6.76
C ILE A 114 6.72 -10.04 -5.28
N ASP A 115 7.69 -9.44 -4.59
CA ASP A 115 7.97 -9.75 -3.20
C ASP A 115 7.29 -8.72 -2.29
N LEU A 116 6.43 -9.18 -1.39
CA LEU A 116 5.84 -8.38 -0.31
C LEU A 116 6.70 -8.51 0.94
N ARG A 117 7.81 -7.76 0.97
CA ARG A 117 8.79 -7.82 2.07
C ARG A 117 8.85 -6.57 2.93
N ASN A 118 7.90 -5.67 2.77
CA ASN A 118 7.90 -4.40 3.48
C ASN A 118 6.75 -4.33 4.47
N LEU A 119 7.07 -4.00 5.72
CA LEU A 119 6.13 -3.77 6.80
C LEU A 119 6.06 -2.27 7.08
N LEU A 120 4.85 -1.68 7.06
CA LEU A 120 4.65 -0.26 7.35
C LEU A 120 4.91 0.01 8.83
N THR A 121 5.87 0.88 9.15
CA THR A 121 6.24 1.21 10.54
C THR A 121 5.79 2.58 10.98
N ALA A 122 5.65 3.53 10.03
CA ALA A 122 5.13 4.85 10.37
C ALA A 122 4.45 5.53 9.19
N ILE A 123 3.54 6.45 9.50
CA ILE A 123 2.98 7.43 8.57
C ILE A 123 3.29 8.82 9.13
N ARG A 124 3.99 9.64 8.35
CA ARG A 124 4.35 11.01 8.72
C ARG A 124 3.65 12.00 7.81
N ILE A 125 3.06 13.03 8.37
CA ILE A 125 2.40 14.09 7.63
C ILE A 125 3.22 15.36 7.77
N ASN A 126 3.70 15.89 6.65
CA ASN A 126 4.49 17.10 6.59
C ASN A 126 3.70 18.23 5.91
N TRP A 127 3.83 19.42 6.44
CA TRP A 127 3.50 20.66 5.76
C TRP A 127 4.81 21.29 5.30
N TRP A 128 5.04 21.31 3.99
CA TRP A 128 6.34 21.54 3.38
C TRP A 128 7.39 20.56 3.93
N ASP A 129 8.43 21.05 4.57
CA ASP A 129 9.52 20.30 5.21
C ASP A 129 9.28 19.99 6.69
N LYS A 130 8.17 20.49 7.26
CA LYS A 130 7.87 20.39 8.69
C LYS A 130 6.89 19.27 8.99
N GLU A 131 7.32 18.30 9.78
CA GLU A 131 6.43 17.25 10.28
C GLU A 131 5.40 17.85 11.24
N ILE A 132 4.12 17.63 10.96
CA ILE A 132 2.97 18.12 11.72
C ILE A 132 2.18 17.03 12.44
N ALA A 133 2.31 15.80 11.98
CA ALA A 133 1.70 14.64 12.61
C ALA A 133 2.45 13.37 12.24
N ARG A 134 2.43 12.40 13.16
CA ARG A 134 3.06 11.10 12.97
C ARG A 134 2.21 10.01 13.62
N TYR A 135 2.10 8.89 12.93
CA TYR A 135 1.55 7.63 13.44
C TYR A 135 2.65 6.59 13.39
N ASP A 136 2.99 5.99 14.54
CA ASP A 136 3.92 4.87 14.63
C ASP A 136 3.13 3.58 14.88
N PHE A 137 3.53 2.51 14.20
CA PHE A 137 2.93 1.19 14.27
C PHE A 137 3.88 0.22 14.95
N GLU A 138 3.43 -0.37 16.05
CA GLU A 138 4.16 -1.42 16.75
C GLU A 138 3.46 -2.76 16.47
N TYR A 139 4.25 -3.74 16.11
CA TYR A 139 3.80 -5.09 15.78
C TYR A 139 4.26 -6.06 16.85
N ASP A 140 3.49 -7.13 17.01
CA ASP A 140 3.86 -8.26 17.83
C ASP A 140 5.01 -9.01 17.17
N ASP A 141 6.16 -9.07 17.85
CA ASP A 141 7.29 -9.89 17.48
C ASP A 141 7.25 -11.27 18.15
N GLU A 142 6.28 -11.48 19.09
CA GLU A 142 5.92 -12.80 19.49
C GLU A 142 5.30 -13.55 18.31
N SER A 143 6.11 -13.77 17.31
CA SER A 143 5.96 -14.87 16.41
C SER A 143 5.95 -16.12 17.28
N GLY A 144 4.80 -16.37 17.92
CA GLY A 144 4.58 -17.62 18.60
C GLY A 144 4.87 -18.68 17.56
N ARG A 145 6.04 -19.30 17.69
CA ARG A 145 6.35 -20.57 17.08
C ARG A 145 5.32 -21.56 17.62
N HIS A 146 4.15 -21.52 17.09
CA HIS A 146 3.23 -22.63 17.11
C HIS A 146 3.36 -23.28 15.74
N ASP A 147 4.18 -24.34 15.76
CA ASP A 147 4.19 -25.42 14.79
C ASP A 147 3.69 -25.06 13.38
N ASP A 148 4.66 -24.76 12.51
CA ASP A 148 4.66 -24.93 11.05
C ASP A 148 3.73 -24.08 10.17
N LEU A 149 2.89 -23.18 10.66
CA LEU A 149 2.00 -22.44 9.79
C LEU A 149 1.89 -20.95 10.17
N LEU A 150 2.56 -20.10 9.37
CA LEU A 150 2.24 -18.68 9.15
C LEU A 150 2.71 -17.70 10.24
N TYR A 151 3.90 -17.15 10.02
CA TYR A 151 4.35 -15.93 10.68
C TYR A 151 3.56 -14.74 10.14
N TYR A 152 2.72 -14.14 10.98
CA TYR A 152 2.08 -12.86 10.65
C TYR A 152 2.55 -11.77 11.61
N ASN A 153 3.02 -10.67 11.07
CA ASN A 153 3.23 -9.45 11.85
C ASN A 153 1.86 -8.88 12.25
N ARG A 154 1.47 -9.01 13.50
CA ARG A 154 0.20 -8.51 14.01
C ARG A 154 0.38 -7.10 14.57
N LEU A 155 -0.37 -6.14 14.06
CA LEU A 155 -0.37 -4.79 14.60
C LEU A 155 -0.91 -4.81 16.04
N GLN A 156 -0.10 -4.38 17.01
CA GLN A 156 -0.46 -4.34 18.43
C GLN A 156 -0.82 -2.93 18.89
N LYS A 157 -0.17 -1.92 18.32
CA LYS A 157 -0.29 -0.59 18.87
C LYS A 157 -0.14 0.47 17.79
N ILE A 158 -0.94 1.52 17.90
CA ILE A 158 -0.85 2.72 17.09
C ILE A 158 -0.60 3.90 18.03
N ILE A 159 0.50 4.61 17.80
CA ILE A 159 0.86 5.80 18.58
C ILE A 159 0.71 7.01 17.66
N TYR A 160 -0.11 7.97 18.08
CA TYR A 160 -0.22 9.25 17.41
C TYR A 160 0.59 10.30 18.15
N THR A 161 1.43 11.04 17.43
CA THR A 161 2.22 12.14 17.93
C THR A 161 1.94 13.41 17.12
N ASN A 162 1.68 14.51 17.81
CA ASN A 162 1.59 15.83 17.18
C ASN A 162 3.00 16.36 16.88
N GLY A 163 3.33 16.53 15.60
CA GLY A 163 4.67 16.90 15.13
C GLY A 163 5.09 18.33 15.45
N TYR A 164 4.16 19.23 15.78
CA TYR A 164 4.49 20.65 15.92
C TYR A 164 5.49 20.98 17.03
N ASN A 165 5.62 20.13 18.05
CA ASN A 165 6.59 20.29 19.15
C ASN A 165 7.24 18.97 19.60
N ASN A 166 7.07 17.87 18.91
CA ASN A 166 7.61 16.53 19.22
C ASN A 166 7.34 16.03 20.66
N SER A 167 6.45 16.66 21.39
CA SER A 167 6.34 16.47 22.83
C SER A 167 4.97 15.98 23.31
N VAL A 168 3.98 15.92 22.44
CA VAL A 168 2.63 15.47 22.82
C VAL A 168 2.29 14.20 22.06
N SER A 169 2.55 13.07 22.70
CA SER A 169 1.99 11.78 22.29
C SER A 169 0.63 11.59 22.97
N TYR A 170 -0.36 11.16 22.20
CA TYR A 170 -1.67 10.81 22.72
C TYR A 170 -1.67 9.38 23.25
N ASN A 171 -2.68 9.02 24.05
CA ASN A 171 -2.86 7.64 24.50
C ASN A 171 -2.89 6.71 23.26
N PRO A 172 -2.08 5.66 23.27
CA PRO A 172 -2.03 4.76 22.12
C PRO A 172 -3.32 3.96 21.97
N THR A 173 -3.67 3.65 20.74
CA THR A 173 -4.66 2.62 20.44
C THR A 173 -3.99 1.26 20.58
N ILE A 174 -4.51 0.41 21.44
CA ILE A 174 -4.02 -0.95 21.69
C ILE A 174 -4.97 -1.94 21.03
N ILE A 175 -4.42 -2.88 20.27
CA ILE A 175 -5.14 -3.93 19.58
C ILE A 175 -4.77 -5.26 20.24
N ASN A 176 -5.76 -5.91 20.85
CA ASN A 176 -5.61 -7.22 21.46
C ASN A 176 -6.15 -8.28 20.50
N TRP A 177 -5.28 -9.16 20.08
CA TRP A 177 -5.65 -10.29 19.24
C TRP A 177 -6.09 -11.47 20.12
N GLY A 178 -7.21 -12.10 19.76
CA GLY A 178 -7.64 -13.34 20.41
C GLY A 178 -6.58 -14.44 20.23
N LYS A 179 -6.39 -15.27 21.26
CA LYS A 179 -5.56 -16.46 21.11
C LYS A 179 -6.23 -17.43 20.15
N TYR A 180 -5.46 -17.90 19.18
CA TYR A 180 -5.92 -19.01 18.34
C TYR A 180 -6.13 -20.23 19.23
N SER A 181 -7.36 -20.74 19.29
CA SER A 181 -7.65 -22.04 19.88
C SER A 181 -7.92 -23.01 18.72
N PRO A 182 -7.13 -24.09 18.61
CA PRO A 182 -7.40 -25.13 17.61
C PRO A 182 -8.83 -25.72 17.73
N GLU A 183 -9.44 -25.60 18.89
CA GLU A 183 -10.82 -26.05 19.17
C GLU A 183 -11.90 -25.21 18.51
N CYS A 184 -11.56 -24.02 17.96
CA CYS A 184 -12.48 -23.20 17.17
C CYS A 184 -12.76 -23.77 15.78
N PHE A 185 -11.98 -24.73 15.31
CA PHE A 185 -12.30 -25.52 14.13
C PHE A 185 -13.01 -26.78 14.56
N VAL A 186 -14.30 -26.71 14.75
CA VAL A 186 -15.14 -27.89 14.72
C VAL A 186 -15.06 -28.41 13.29
N GLU A 187 -14.27 -29.46 13.07
CA GLU A 187 -14.44 -30.32 11.92
C GLU A 187 -15.88 -30.82 11.94
N GLU A 188 -16.78 -30.12 11.30
CA GLU A 188 -17.95 -30.80 10.76
C GLU A 188 -17.47 -31.74 9.67
N SER A 189 -16.97 -32.88 10.12
CA SER A 189 -16.82 -34.03 9.27
C SER A 189 -18.20 -34.41 8.76
N LYS A 190 -18.57 -33.96 7.58
CA LYS A 190 -19.50 -34.71 6.74
C LYS A 190 -19.62 -34.09 5.35
N SER A 191 -19.34 -34.98 4.45
CA SER A 191 -19.65 -35.00 3.01
C SER A 191 -18.67 -34.24 2.12
N GLU A 192 -17.99 -35.06 1.39
CA GLU A 192 -17.36 -34.78 0.11
C GLU A 192 -18.24 -33.86 -0.74
N THR A 193 -17.86 -32.59 -0.79
CA THR A 193 -17.89 -31.72 -1.96
C THR A 193 -17.44 -30.34 -1.53
N ASP A 194 -16.19 -30.04 -1.91
CA ASP A 194 -15.72 -28.77 -2.40
C ASP A 194 -16.03 -27.50 -1.56
N GLY A 195 -14.99 -26.82 -1.11
CA GLY A 195 -15.06 -25.43 -0.67
C GLY A 195 -14.66 -25.17 0.78
N ARG A 196 -13.39 -24.91 1.02
CA ARG A 196 -12.93 -24.39 2.31
C ARG A 196 -13.36 -22.94 2.47
N PHE A 197 -14.31 -22.70 3.35
CA PHE A 197 -14.58 -21.36 3.88
C PHE A 197 -13.91 -21.23 5.25
N VAL A 198 -13.01 -20.25 5.39
CA VAL A 198 -12.55 -19.82 6.71
C VAL A 198 -13.43 -18.65 7.14
N SER A 199 -14.30 -18.88 8.11
CA SER A 199 -15.04 -17.79 8.75
C SER A 199 -14.28 -17.34 9.98
N VAL A 200 -13.84 -16.07 9.98
CA VAL A 200 -13.34 -15.42 11.20
C VAL A 200 -14.53 -14.86 11.95
N VAL A 201 -14.85 -15.45 13.09
CA VAL A 201 -15.85 -14.88 14.01
C VAL A 201 -15.12 -13.88 14.89
N LEU A 202 -15.43 -12.61 14.73
CA LEU A 202 -15.05 -11.58 15.69
C LEU A 202 -16.01 -11.68 16.88
N ASP A 203 -15.51 -12.16 18.00
CA ASP A 203 -16.27 -12.17 19.25
C ASP A 203 -16.30 -10.75 19.81
N SER A 204 -17.48 -10.16 19.82
CA SER A 204 -17.76 -8.84 20.42
C SER A 204 -17.99 -9.02 21.91
N MET A 205 -17.10 -8.53 22.75
CA MET A 205 -17.42 -8.12 24.10
C MET A 205 -17.43 -6.62 24.23
#